data_6c74989874180d60a51c9f29f10e1a6e
#
_entry.id   6c74989874180d60a51c9f29f10e1a6e
#
_cell.length_a   1.000
_cell.length_b   1.000
_cell.length_c   1.000
_cell.angle_alpha   90.00
_cell.angle_beta   90.00
_cell.angle_gamma   90.00
#
_symmetry.space_group_name_H-M   'P 1'
#
loop_
_entity.id
_entity.type
_entity.pdbx_description
1 polymer ?
#
loop_
_entity_poly.entity_id
_entity_poly.type
_entity_poly.pdbx_seq_one_letter_code
_entity_poly.pdbx_strand_id
1 'polypeptide(L)'
;GKKSVWARISVVIAGPVFNFLMAFVFAFILLCNIGYDLPVLAGVTEGYPAEEAGMQAGDTILKIDHTRIHFFRDISAYTQFHSGDAVTVTYERDGERYQTVLTPKYNEEYGYYMYGFQGSAQKTKGSVLSNLKYSVYEVEYWIRVTIDSLKSLVGGKVSVNDMSGPVGIVNMIGDSYEQSVTYGYYMVFLQMLYITIFLS
;
A
#
# COMPACT_ATOMS: atom_id res chain seq x y z
N GLY A 1 -41.04 1.22 21.54
CA GLY A 1 -39.99 1.03 22.53
C GLY A 1 -38.74 1.82 22.15
N LYS A 2 -38.33 2.77 22.98
CA LYS A 2 -37.11 3.56 22.76
C LYS A 2 -35.91 2.62 23.00
N LYS A 3 -35.30 2.11 21.91
CA LYS A 3 -34.05 1.37 22.01
C LYS A 3 -32.97 2.28 22.60
N SER A 4 -32.10 1.73 23.46
CA SER A 4 -31.04 2.49 24.12
C SER A 4 -30.10 3.13 23.09
N VAL A 5 -29.47 4.26 23.41
CA VAL A 5 -28.52 4.93 22.53
C VAL A 5 -27.40 3.97 22.12
N TRP A 6 -26.94 3.14 23.04
CA TRP A 6 -25.92 2.11 22.76
C TRP A 6 -26.34 1.09 21.71
N ALA A 7 -27.61 0.65 21.72
CA ALA A 7 -28.12 -0.25 20.71
C ALA A 7 -28.15 0.39 19.30
N ARG A 8 -28.41 1.69 19.22
CA ARG A 8 -28.36 2.43 17.93
C ARG A 8 -26.92 2.59 17.43
N ILE A 9 -26.00 2.97 18.32
CA ILE A 9 -24.58 3.09 18.03
C ILE A 9 -24.02 1.75 17.56
N SER A 10 -24.34 0.64 18.24
CA SER A 10 -23.88 -0.69 17.87
C SER A 10 -24.34 -1.10 16.46
N VAL A 11 -25.57 -0.77 16.07
CA VAL A 11 -26.09 -1.07 14.72
C VAL A 11 -25.34 -0.25 13.66
N VAL A 12 -25.08 1.03 13.92
CA VAL A 12 -24.34 1.88 12.98
C VAL A 12 -22.90 1.43 12.81
N ILE A 13 -22.24 1.04 13.90
CA ILE A 13 -20.82 0.58 13.87
C ILE A 13 -20.70 -0.83 13.29
N ALA A 14 -21.74 -1.66 13.41
CA ALA A 14 -21.69 -3.05 12.96
C ALA A 14 -21.37 -3.19 11.45
N GLY A 15 -21.87 -2.28 10.61
CA GLY A 15 -21.59 -2.26 9.16
C GLY A 15 -20.09 -2.11 8.87
N PRO A 16 -19.48 -0.99 9.25
CA PRO A 16 -18.04 -0.77 9.08
C PRO A 16 -17.18 -1.90 9.68
N VAL A 17 -17.49 -2.34 10.90
CA VAL A 17 -16.73 -3.45 11.55
C VAL A 17 -16.81 -4.73 10.71
N PHE A 18 -18.01 -5.07 10.19
CA PHE A 18 -18.16 -6.23 9.33
C PHE A 18 -17.36 -6.11 8.03
N ASN A 19 -17.32 -4.92 7.41
CA ASN A 19 -16.54 -4.68 6.22
C ASN A 19 -15.04 -4.86 6.48
N PHE A 20 -14.52 -4.37 7.60
CA PHE A 20 -13.12 -4.60 7.99
C PHE A 20 -12.81 -6.08 8.22
N LEU A 21 -13.73 -6.82 8.85
CA LEU A 21 -13.56 -8.26 9.04
C LEU A 21 -13.53 -9.00 7.69
N MET A 22 -14.41 -8.64 6.77
CA MET A 22 -14.42 -9.20 5.42
C MET A 22 -13.14 -8.85 4.66
N ALA A 23 -12.69 -7.60 4.72
CA ALA A 23 -11.44 -7.16 4.11
C ALA A 23 -10.25 -7.97 4.64
N PHE A 24 -10.18 -8.21 5.95
CA PHE A 24 -9.16 -9.04 6.56
C PHE A 24 -9.19 -10.50 6.06
N VAL A 25 -10.39 -11.10 5.97
CA VAL A 25 -10.55 -12.46 5.45
C VAL A 25 -10.10 -12.55 3.99
N PHE A 26 -10.50 -11.60 3.15
CA PHE A 26 -10.05 -11.55 1.76
C PHE A 26 -8.54 -11.35 1.65
N ALA A 27 -7.95 -10.47 2.46
CA ALA A 27 -6.50 -10.28 2.52
C ALA A 27 -5.80 -11.59 2.86
N PHE A 28 -6.29 -12.32 3.86
CA PHE A 28 -5.70 -13.60 4.26
C PHE A 28 -5.74 -14.64 3.14
N ILE A 29 -6.91 -14.81 2.48
CA ILE A 29 -7.06 -15.73 1.34
C ILE A 29 -6.09 -15.34 0.21
N LEU A 30 -6.00 -14.05 -0.10
CA LEU A 30 -5.13 -13.52 -1.12
C LEU A 30 -3.66 -13.83 -0.82
N LEU A 31 -3.19 -13.50 0.38
CA LEU A 31 -1.80 -13.70 0.79
C LEU A 31 -1.41 -15.18 0.85
N CYS A 32 -2.35 -16.08 1.20
CA CYS A 32 -2.12 -17.51 1.15
C CYS A 32 -1.89 -18.03 -0.28
N ASN A 33 -2.52 -17.40 -1.27
CA ASN A 33 -2.43 -17.82 -2.66
C ASN A 33 -1.27 -17.16 -3.42
N ILE A 34 -1.16 -15.84 -3.32
CA ILE A 34 -0.20 -15.06 -4.11
C ILE A 34 1.11 -14.80 -3.33
N GLY A 35 1.04 -14.76 -1.99
CA GLY A 35 2.12 -14.26 -1.15
C GLY A 35 2.14 -12.72 -1.08
N TYR A 36 3.19 -12.16 -0.51
CA TYR A 36 3.37 -10.73 -0.30
C TYR A 36 4.79 -10.28 -0.68
N ASP A 37 4.90 -9.01 -1.04
CA ASP A 37 6.13 -8.34 -1.37
C ASP A 37 6.79 -7.79 -0.10
N LEU A 38 7.94 -8.33 0.27
CA LEU A 38 8.73 -7.77 1.37
C LEU A 38 9.43 -6.47 0.93
N PRO A 39 9.65 -5.52 1.87
CA PRO A 39 10.32 -4.25 1.58
C PRO A 39 11.84 -4.41 1.47
N VAL A 40 12.27 -5.45 0.77
CA VAL A 40 13.68 -5.76 0.52
C VAL A 40 14.07 -5.21 -0.85
N LEU A 41 15.15 -4.44 -0.89
CA LEU A 41 15.67 -3.91 -2.14
C LEU A 41 16.26 -5.04 -2.99
N ALA A 42 15.83 -5.12 -4.24
CA ALA A 42 16.48 -5.95 -5.25
C ALA A 42 17.75 -5.27 -5.79
N GLY A 43 17.83 -3.96 -5.64
CA GLY A 43 18.94 -3.12 -6.06
C GLY A 43 18.64 -1.66 -5.83
N VAL A 44 19.56 -0.82 -6.29
CA VAL A 44 19.41 0.62 -6.35
C VAL A 44 19.73 1.11 -7.77
N THR A 45 19.14 2.22 -8.17
CA THR A 45 19.36 2.80 -9.49
C THR A 45 20.58 3.71 -9.44
N GLU A 46 21.52 3.50 -10.36
CA GLU A 46 22.75 4.29 -10.49
C GLU A 46 22.45 5.79 -10.67
N GLY A 47 23.21 6.65 -9.98
CA GLY A 47 23.06 8.10 -10.00
C GLY A 47 21.84 8.63 -9.24
N TYR A 48 21.21 7.79 -8.42
CA TYR A 48 20.09 8.18 -7.57
C TYR A 48 20.46 8.20 -6.07
N PRO A 49 19.69 8.92 -5.24
CA PRO A 49 20.01 9.16 -3.83
C PRO A 49 20.22 7.89 -2.99
N ALA A 50 19.51 6.81 -3.29
CA ALA A 50 19.69 5.55 -2.57
C ALA A 50 21.08 4.94 -2.79
N GLU A 51 21.60 5.00 -4.03
CA GLU A 51 22.98 4.57 -4.34
C GLU A 51 24.00 5.49 -3.70
N GLU A 52 23.83 6.82 -3.83
CA GLU A 52 24.73 7.83 -3.24
C GLU A 52 24.83 7.68 -1.71
N ALA A 53 23.75 7.25 -1.05
CA ALA A 53 23.71 6.94 0.38
C ALA A 53 24.30 5.57 0.74
N GLY A 54 24.81 4.81 -0.25
CA GLY A 54 25.42 3.50 -0.04
C GLY A 54 24.42 2.38 0.27
N MET A 55 23.13 2.55 -0.06
CA MET A 55 22.15 1.48 0.02
C MET A 55 22.43 0.42 -1.06
N GLN A 56 22.04 -0.83 -0.79
CA GLN A 56 22.39 -1.98 -1.63
C GLN A 56 21.23 -2.97 -1.75
N ALA A 57 21.35 -3.88 -2.73
CA ALA A 57 20.49 -5.05 -2.79
C ALA A 57 20.57 -5.87 -1.49
N GLY A 58 19.43 -6.31 -0.99
CA GLY A 58 19.30 -7.02 0.28
C GLY A 58 18.95 -6.13 1.48
N ASP A 59 19.09 -4.81 1.38
CA ASP A 59 18.61 -3.91 2.42
C ASP A 59 17.10 -4.02 2.60
N THR A 60 16.66 -4.14 3.84
CA THR A 60 15.23 -4.18 4.19
C THR A 60 14.82 -2.82 4.73
N ILE A 61 13.93 -2.12 4.02
CA ILE A 61 13.41 -0.82 4.47
C ILE A 61 12.39 -1.06 5.59
N LEU A 62 12.68 -0.52 6.78
CA LEU A 62 11.83 -0.67 7.96
C LEU A 62 10.88 0.52 8.13
N LYS A 63 11.34 1.73 7.74
CA LYS A 63 10.62 2.98 8.02
C LYS A 63 11.05 4.08 7.07
N ILE A 64 10.10 4.92 6.66
CA ILE A 64 10.35 6.19 5.99
C ILE A 64 9.71 7.29 6.85
N ASP A 65 10.50 8.21 7.37
CA ASP A 65 10.14 9.20 8.39
C ASP A 65 9.42 8.56 9.58
N HIS A 66 8.13 8.84 9.76
CA HIS A 66 7.31 8.27 10.81
C HIS A 66 6.51 7.03 10.37
N THR A 67 6.52 6.71 9.07
CA THR A 67 5.72 5.62 8.48
C THR A 67 6.47 4.30 8.50
N ARG A 68 5.89 3.27 9.10
CA ARG A 68 6.41 1.90 9.04
C ARG A 68 6.14 1.32 7.66
N ILE A 69 7.11 0.59 7.16
CA ILE A 69 7.07 -0.07 5.85
C ILE A 69 6.96 -1.58 6.09
N HIS A 70 5.92 -2.18 5.57
CA HIS A 70 5.63 -3.60 5.67
C HIS A 70 5.71 -4.31 4.33
N PHE A 71 5.42 -3.57 3.25
CA PHE A 71 5.46 -4.03 1.87
C PHE A 71 6.32 -3.09 1.02
N PHE A 72 6.88 -3.60 -0.07
CA PHE A 72 7.61 -2.73 -1.00
C PHE A 72 6.70 -1.64 -1.60
N ARG A 73 5.44 -1.96 -1.87
CA ARG A 73 4.44 -0.98 -2.34
C ARG A 73 4.13 0.14 -1.36
N ASP A 74 4.39 -0.03 -0.04
CA ASP A 74 4.29 1.06 0.93
C ASP A 74 5.25 2.20 0.58
N ILE A 75 6.44 1.86 0.06
CA ILE A 75 7.45 2.83 -0.39
C ILE A 75 6.89 3.64 -1.56
N SER A 76 6.33 2.95 -2.56
CA SER A 76 5.74 3.60 -3.74
C SER A 76 4.57 4.51 -3.36
N ALA A 77 3.67 4.03 -2.48
CA ALA A 77 2.55 4.84 -1.99
C ALA A 77 3.05 6.06 -1.21
N TYR A 78 4.04 5.88 -0.31
CA TYR A 78 4.61 6.98 0.45
C TYR A 78 5.21 8.06 -0.47
N THR A 79 6.03 7.66 -1.44
CA THR A 79 6.70 8.58 -2.37
C THR A 79 5.72 9.32 -3.27
N GLN A 80 4.60 8.69 -3.63
CA GLN A 80 3.56 9.34 -4.42
C GLN A 80 2.89 10.51 -3.68
N PHE A 81 2.63 10.37 -2.38
CA PHE A 81 2.00 11.41 -1.57
C PHE A 81 2.97 12.47 -1.03
N HIS A 82 4.28 12.15 -0.97
CA HIS A 82 5.35 13.02 -0.48
C HIS A 82 6.38 13.30 -1.57
N SER A 83 5.89 13.61 -2.77
CA SER A 83 6.73 13.82 -3.95
C SER A 83 7.63 15.06 -3.79
N GLY A 84 8.93 14.87 -3.93
CA GLY A 84 9.92 15.95 -3.88
C GLY A 84 10.49 16.24 -2.48
N ASP A 85 9.93 15.67 -1.42
CA ASP A 85 10.39 15.90 -0.06
C ASP A 85 11.64 15.06 0.26
N ALA A 86 12.57 15.63 1.04
CA ALA A 86 13.66 14.85 1.64
C ALA A 86 13.09 13.96 2.74
N VAL A 87 13.47 12.68 2.75
CA VAL A 87 12.95 11.69 3.70
C VAL A 87 14.06 11.01 4.48
N THR A 88 13.76 10.65 5.73
CA THR A 88 14.64 9.83 6.56
C THR A 88 14.28 8.37 6.40
N VAL A 89 15.17 7.58 5.84
CA VAL A 89 14.99 6.13 5.64
C VAL A 89 15.73 5.36 6.71
N THR A 90 15.02 4.48 7.41
CA THR A 90 15.61 3.49 8.33
C THR A 90 15.54 2.14 7.65
N TYR A 91 16.68 1.47 7.53
CA TYR A 91 16.78 0.15 6.91
C TYR A 91 17.65 -0.79 7.74
N GLU A 92 17.54 -2.08 7.48
CA GLU A 92 18.31 -3.13 8.13
C GLU A 92 19.17 -3.85 7.07
N ARG A 93 20.43 -4.05 7.39
CA ARG A 93 21.42 -4.83 6.64
C ARG A 93 22.15 -5.74 7.60
N ASP A 94 22.21 -7.04 7.32
CA ASP A 94 22.93 -8.04 8.13
C ASP A 94 22.56 -8.02 9.62
N GLY A 95 21.30 -7.69 9.94
CA GLY A 95 20.77 -7.58 11.30
C GLY A 95 21.09 -6.26 12.03
N GLU A 96 21.83 -5.36 11.41
CA GLU A 96 22.13 -4.03 11.93
C GLU A 96 21.21 -2.96 11.30
N ARG A 97 20.85 -1.95 12.10
CA ARG A 97 19.98 -0.85 11.63
C ARG A 97 20.78 0.38 11.27
N TYR A 98 20.47 0.91 10.12
CA TYR A 98 21.05 2.12 9.56
C TYR A 98 19.96 3.15 9.33
N GLN A 99 20.39 4.42 9.32
CA GLN A 99 19.51 5.53 9.02
C GLN A 99 20.23 6.50 8.09
N THR A 100 19.55 6.96 7.06
CA THR A 100 20.06 7.94 6.11
C THR A 100 18.95 8.90 5.68
N VAL A 101 19.34 10.09 5.23
CA VAL A 101 18.42 11.07 4.65
C VAL A 101 18.60 11.06 3.14
N LEU A 102 17.52 10.90 2.42
CA LEU A 102 17.49 10.88 0.97
C LEU A 102 16.71 12.07 0.45
N THR A 103 17.31 12.87 -0.42
CA THR A 103 16.63 13.93 -1.17
C THR A 103 16.33 13.39 -2.56
N PRO A 104 15.07 13.30 -3.00
CA PRO A 104 14.74 12.65 -4.26
C PRO A 104 15.22 13.48 -5.45
N LYS A 105 15.54 12.81 -6.55
CA LYS A 105 15.94 13.41 -7.80
C LYS A 105 14.80 13.34 -8.82
N TYR A 106 14.53 14.45 -9.50
CA TYR A 106 13.52 14.46 -10.56
C TYR A 106 14.01 13.68 -11.77
N ASN A 107 13.21 12.76 -12.25
CA ASN A 107 13.47 12.00 -13.47
C ASN A 107 12.63 12.60 -14.61
N GLU A 108 13.31 13.17 -15.63
CA GLU A 108 12.64 13.82 -16.76
C GLU A 108 11.92 12.83 -17.67
N GLU A 109 12.42 11.59 -17.77
CA GLU A 109 11.83 10.56 -18.62
C GLU A 109 10.47 10.07 -18.07
N TYR A 110 10.40 9.89 -16.75
CA TYR A 110 9.18 9.41 -16.08
C TYR A 110 8.29 10.55 -15.54
N GLY A 111 8.81 11.78 -15.45
CA GLY A 111 8.06 12.94 -15.01
C GLY A 111 7.75 13.00 -13.51
N TYR A 112 8.50 12.28 -12.66
CA TYR A 112 8.32 12.28 -11.21
C TYR A 112 9.63 12.16 -10.43
N TYR A 113 9.57 12.45 -9.12
CA TYR A 113 10.71 12.34 -8.23
C TYR A 113 10.97 10.90 -7.81
N MET A 114 12.24 10.50 -7.80
CA MET A 114 12.69 9.14 -7.49
C MET A 114 13.81 9.14 -6.45
N TYR A 115 13.80 8.13 -5.58
CA TYR A 115 14.91 7.86 -4.63
C TYR A 115 15.87 6.79 -5.16
N GLY A 116 15.46 6.04 -6.18
CA GLY A 116 16.27 5.00 -6.82
C GLY A 116 16.12 3.62 -6.21
N PHE A 117 15.06 3.36 -5.45
CA PHE A 117 14.77 2.02 -4.94
C PHE A 117 14.29 1.08 -6.04
N GLN A 118 14.86 -0.12 -6.09
CA GLN A 118 14.39 -1.19 -6.97
C GLN A 118 13.79 -2.32 -6.13
N GLY A 119 12.53 -2.65 -6.38
CA GLY A 119 11.82 -3.73 -5.72
C GLY A 119 11.97 -5.05 -6.44
N SER A 120 11.83 -6.14 -5.69
CA SER A 120 11.73 -7.47 -6.28
C SER A 120 10.32 -7.74 -6.80
N ALA A 121 10.20 -8.26 -8.00
CA ALA A 121 8.93 -8.79 -8.51
C ALA A 121 8.52 -10.10 -7.82
N GLN A 122 9.42 -10.72 -7.08
CA GLN A 122 9.15 -11.99 -6.40
C GLN A 122 8.36 -11.77 -5.11
N LYS A 123 7.29 -12.55 -4.98
CA LYS A 123 6.48 -12.59 -3.76
C LYS A 123 6.90 -13.72 -2.84
N THR A 124 6.95 -13.42 -1.55
CA THR A 124 7.26 -14.40 -0.51
C THR A 124 5.99 -15.10 -0.06
N LYS A 125 5.99 -16.43 -0.05
CA LYS A 125 4.92 -17.22 0.57
C LYS A 125 5.27 -17.47 2.03
N GLY A 126 4.44 -16.94 2.92
CA GLY A 126 4.62 -17.10 4.36
C GLY A 126 3.92 -18.33 4.92
N SER A 127 4.23 -18.63 6.19
CA SER A 127 3.42 -19.58 6.99
C SER A 127 2.03 -19.00 7.26
N VAL A 128 1.10 -19.82 7.74
CA VAL A 128 -0.26 -19.38 8.13
C VAL A 128 -0.20 -18.20 9.11
N LEU A 129 0.69 -18.28 10.11
CA LEU A 129 0.86 -17.22 11.11
C LEU A 129 1.44 -15.94 10.49
N SER A 130 2.38 -16.06 9.58
CA SER A 130 2.91 -14.91 8.82
C SER A 130 1.82 -14.29 7.96
N ASN A 131 1.05 -15.09 7.22
CA ASN A 131 -0.04 -14.58 6.40
C ASN A 131 -1.10 -13.87 7.23
N LEU A 132 -1.41 -14.36 8.43
CA LEU A 132 -2.34 -13.71 9.35
C LEU A 132 -1.82 -12.33 9.77
N LYS A 133 -0.54 -12.23 10.13
CA LYS A 133 0.12 -10.96 10.47
C LYS A 133 0.12 -9.98 9.30
N TYR A 134 0.50 -10.44 8.11
CA TYR A 134 0.55 -9.59 6.92
C TYR A 134 -0.84 -9.21 6.41
N SER A 135 -1.90 -9.99 6.71
CA SER A 135 -3.28 -9.59 6.41
C SER A 135 -3.72 -8.36 7.21
N VAL A 136 -3.24 -8.22 8.46
CA VAL A 136 -3.47 -6.98 9.23
C VAL A 136 -2.76 -5.79 8.57
N TYR A 137 -1.51 -5.99 8.13
CA TYR A 137 -0.76 -4.94 7.43
C TYR A 137 -1.37 -4.57 6.07
N GLU A 138 -2.01 -5.53 5.40
CA GLU A 138 -2.76 -5.28 4.17
C GLU A 138 -3.93 -4.32 4.40
N VAL A 139 -4.70 -4.55 5.45
CA VAL A 139 -5.81 -3.66 5.83
C VAL A 139 -5.27 -2.29 6.25
N GLU A 140 -4.19 -2.24 7.04
CA GLU A 140 -3.54 -0.99 7.43
C GLU A 140 -3.06 -0.19 6.21
N TYR A 141 -2.44 -0.85 5.24
CA TYR A 141 -2.00 -0.24 3.99
C TYR A 141 -3.16 0.47 3.27
N TRP A 142 -4.27 -0.21 3.07
CA TRP A 142 -5.42 0.35 2.37
C TRP A 142 -6.08 1.49 3.13
N ILE A 143 -6.18 1.40 4.46
CA ILE A 143 -6.67 2.52 5.30
C ILE A 143 -5.77 3.75 5.12
N ARG A 144 -4.45 3.57 5.19
CA ARG A 144 -3.49 4.66 5.03
C ARG A 144 -3.59 5.30 3.66
N VAL A 145 -3.56 4.50 2.59
CA VAL A 145 -3.70 5.00 1.21
C VAL A 145 -5.00 5.78 1.03
N THR A 146 -6.11 5.28 1.58
CA THR A 146 -7.40 5.98 1.54
C THR A 146 -7.35 7.33 2.25
N ILE A 147 -6.78 7.38 3.47
CA ILE A 147 -6.64 8.62 4.23
C ILE A 147 -5.75 9.62 3.50
N ASP A 148 -4.62 9.18 2.95
CA ASP A 148 -3.69 10.06 2.25
C ASP A 148 -4.25 10.54 0.90
N SER A 149 -5.03 9.71 0.22
CA SER A 149 -5.81 10.13 -0.96
C SER A 149 -6.83 11.21 -0.61
N LEU A 150 -7.57 11.04 0.49
CA LEU A 150 -8.54 12.06 0.95
C LEU A 150 -7.85 13.37 1.36
N LYS A 151 -6.72 13.30 2.05
CA LYS A 151 -5.91 14.50 2.39
C LYS A 151 -5.44 15.22 1.12
N SER A 152 -4.98 14.48 0.12
CA SER A 152 -4.51 15.03 -1.15
C SER A 152 -5.65 15.70 -1.92
N LEU A 153 -6.85 15.14 -1.87
CA LEU A 153 -8.05 15.72 -2.45
C LEU A 153 -8.44 17.04 -1.75
N VAL A 154 -8.52 17.03 -0.41
CA VAL A 154 -8.84 18.24 0.39
C VAL A 154 -7.74 19.28 0.26
N GLY A 155 -6.49 18.88 0.13
CA GLY A 155 -5.34 19.75 -0.09
C GLY A 155 -5.23 20.32 -1.51
N GLY A 156 -6.16 19.97 -2.42
CA GLY A 156 -6.18 20.46 -3.80
C GLY A 156 -5.02 19.94 -4.68
N LYS A 157 -4.31 18.93 -4.23
CA LYS A 157 -3.21 18.29 -5.00
C LYS A 157 -3.74 17.38 -6.12
N VAL A 158 -5.00 16.93 -6.00
CA VAL A 158 -5.69 16.08 -6.97
C VAL A 158 -7.06 16.67 -7.27
N SER A 159 -7.46 16.68 -8.54
CA SER A 159 -8.77 17.17 -8.94
C SER A 159 -9.87 16.12 -8.64
N VAL A 160 -11.05 16.58 -8.25
CA VAL A 160 -12.23 15.71 -8.13
C VAL A 160 -12.56 15.00 -9.45
N ASN A 161 -12.20 15.62 -10.58
CA ASN A 161 -12.38 15.05 -11.91
C ASN A 161 -11.42 13.86 -12.19
N ASP A 162 -10.33 13.75 -11.45
CA ASP A 162 -9.39 12.63 -11.54
C ASP A 162 -9.86 11.42 -10.71
N MET A 163 -10.91 11.61 -9.90
CA MET A 163 -11.53 10.52 -9.14
C MET A 163 -12.53 9.78 -10.03
N SER A 164 -12.37 8.49 -10.10
CA SER A 164 -13.34 7.62 -10.74
C SER A 164 -14.68 7.68 -9.99
N GLY A 165 -15.68 8.28 -10.58
CA GLY A 165 -17.05 8.23 -10.07
C GLY A 165 -17.63 6.79 -10.13
N PRO A 166 -18.91 6.58 -9.76
CA PRO A 166 -19.53 5.25 -9.77
C PRO A 166 -19.38 4.50 -11.11
N VAL A 167 -19.42 5.23 -12.24
CA VAL A 167 -19.19 4.67 -13.58
C VAL A 167 -17.73 4.24 -13.75
N GLY A 168 -16.78 5.03 -13.26
CA GLY A 168 -15.37 4.67 -13.28
C GLY A 168 -15.06 3.43 -12.45
N ILE A 169 -15.72 3.27 -11.29
CA ILE A 169 -15.60 2.07 -10.45
C ILE A 169 -16.14 0.84 -11.19
N VAL A 170 -17.29 0.95 -11.87
CA VAL A 170 -17.84 -0.15 -12.67
C VAL A 170 -16.90 -0.52 -13.83
N ASN A 171 -16.30 0.45 -14.51
CA ASN A 171 -15.32 0.19 -15.55
C ASN A 171 -14.05 -0.49 -15.00
N MET A 172 -13.53 -0.01 -13.87
CA MET A 172 -12.38 -0.65 -13.20
C MET A 172 -12.68 -2.10 -12.80
N ILE A 173 -13.90 -2.41 -12.36
CA ILE A 173 -14.32 -3.78 -12.06
C ILE A 173 -14.38 -4.61 -13.36
N GLY A 174 -14.91 -4.05 -14.44
CA GLY A 174 -14.96 -4.68 -15.75
C GLY A 174 -13.57 -5.00 -16.28
N ASP A 175 -12.67 -4.02 -16.30
CA ASP A 175 -11.28 -4.18 -16.73
C ASP A 175 -10.52 -5.19 -15.85
N SER A 176 -10.77 -5.17 -14.53
CA SER A 176 -10.18 -6.14 -13.59
C SER A 176 -10.70 -7.55 -13.84
N TYR A 177 -11.97 -7.70 -14.23
CA TYR A 177 -12.55 -8.99 -14.59
C TYR A 177 -11.88 -9.54 -15.86
N GLU A 178 -11.73 -8.74 -16.91
CA GLU A 178 -11.05 -9.15 -18.14
C GLU A 178 -9.57 -9.50 -17.89
N GLN A 179 -8.87 -8.72 -17.07
CA GLN A 179 -7.50 -9.02 -16.65
C GLN A 179 -7.45 -10.29 -15.80
N SER A 180 -8.45 -10.55 -14.93
CA SER A 180 -8.50 -11.73 -14.09
C SER A 180 -8.71 -13.02 -14.87
N VAL A 181 -9.41 -12.96 -16.00
CA VAL A 181 -9.55 -14.09 -16.92
C VAL A 181 -8.19 -14.43 -17.57
N THR A 182 -7.36 -13.40 -17.81
CA THR A 182 -6.04 -13.56 -18.41
C THR A 182 -4.96 -13.98 -17.39
N TYR A 183 -5.01 -13.45 -16.16
CA TYR A 183 -3.97 -13.60 -15.13
C TYR A 183 -4.41 -14.42 -13.90
N GLY A 184 -5.63 -14.92 -13.87
CA GLY A 184 -6.25 -15.62 -12.75
C GLY A 184 -7.06 -14.71 -11.82
N TYR A 185 -7.96 -15.31 -11.03
CA TYR A 185 -8.97 -14.62 -10.21
C TYR A 185 -8.44 -13.68 -9.10
N TYR A 186 -7.13 -13.56 -8.95
CA TYR A 186 -6.49 -12.81 -7.87
C TYR A 186 -6.72 -11.29 -7.94
N MET A 187 -6.80 -10.73 -9.13
CA MET A 187 -7.07 -9.30 -9.32
C MET A 187 -8.48 -8.92 -8.88
N VAL A 188 -9.46 -9.81 -9.07
CA VAL A 188 -10.83 -9.59 -8.59
C VAL A 188 -10.87 -9.53 -7.06
N PHE A 189 -10.13 -10.40 -6.36
CA PHE A 189 -10.03 -10.36 -4.91
C PHE A 189 -9.41 -9.06 -4.40
N LEU A 190 -8.33 -8.60 -5.04
CA LEU A 190 -7.71 -7.31 -4.70
C LEU A 190 -8.68 -6.15 -4.90
N GLN A 191 -9.41 -6.15 -6.00
CA GLN A 191 -10.38 -5.11 -6.31
C GLN A 191 -11.55 -5.13 -5.32
N MET A 192 -12.06 -6.30 -4.98
CA MET A 192 -13.11 -6.44 -3.96
C MET A 192 -12.64 -5.98 -2.59
N LEU A 193 -11.41 -6.32 -2.20
CA LEU A 193 -10.80 -5.86 -0.97
C LEU A 193 -10.73 -4.33 -0.91
N TYR A 194 -10.23 -3.71 -1.98
CA TYR A 194 -10.14 -2.26 -2.10
C TYR A 194 -11.53 -1.60 -1.97
N ILE A 195 -12.50 -2.07 -2.76
CA ILE A 195 -13.85 -1.52 -2.74
C ILE A 195 -14.50 -1.69 -1.36
N THR A 196 -14.31 -2.84 -0.72
CA THR A 196 -14.88 -3.12 0.61
C THR A 196 -14.36 -2.14 1.65
N ILE A 197 -13.05 -1.86 1.65
CA ILE A 197 -12.44 -0.89 2.59
C ILE A 197 -12.83 0.55 2.23
N PHE A 198 -12.85 0.88 0.93
CA PHE A 198 -13.17 2.23 0.47
C PHE A 198 -14.62 2.63 0.77
N LEU A 199 -15.56 1.67 0.73
CA LEU A 199 -16.98 1.91 0.99
C LEU A 199 -17.36 1.75 2.47
N SER A 200 -16.42 1.38 3.34
CA SER A 200 -16.62 1.29 4.80
C SER A 200 -16.57 2.61 5.49
#